data_e5bf9d920212b1040893871831799e13
#
_entry.id   e5bf9d920212b1040893871831799e13
#
_cell.length_a   1.000
_cell.length_b   1.000
_cell.length_c   1.000
_cell.angle_alpha   90.00
_cell.angle_beta   90.00
_cell.angle_gamma   90.00
#
_symmetry.space_group_name_H-M   'P 1'
#
loop_
_entity.id
_entity.type
_entity.pdbx_description
1 polymer ?
#
loop_
_entity_poly.entity_id
_entity_poly.type
_entity_poly.pdbx_seq_one_letter_code
_entity_poly.pdbx_strand_id
1 'polypeptide(L)'
;INDATRFISPTKTPEYLAGGRPVVSTPVVDVRRHYGDMEAVIIADGPAEFIRGCEQALALTRNGDEWLSEVDAKLANLSWDITFARMRGLVGEAVREARSGPNYISAVEGRSYDYLVVGAGFAGSVVAERLASQHDARVLVIDRRPHIAGNAFDVRDEAGLLIHQYGPHIFHTNSDEIVDYLSQFTSWRPYEHRVLADVRGQLVPIPINRTTLNKLFDLDLRTDEEAADYLASRAETVDEIRTSEDVVINAVGRELYELFFQGYTRKQWGIDPSELDKAVTARIPTRTNTDDRYFGDKHQIMPAEGYTKMFESLLDHPNIDVLLGADYRELKDEIDAGHIVYTGPIDEYFDFRFGKLPYRSLRFEHRTEDKEQFQPVAVVNYPHPDVPYTRITEYKHLTGQRHARTSLTYEYPSARGDPYYPIPRPENQALFKRYEALADATAGVTFVGRLATYRYYNMDQVVGQALSAFRKLDAQRRAAVAPTGSALFAEAAE
;
A
#
# COMPACT_ATOMS: atom_id res chain seq x y z
N ILE A 1 -30.60 -20.68 -27.21
CA ILE A 1 -30.11 -19.59 -26.31
C ILE A 1 -30.64 -19.87 -24.90
N ASN A 2 -29.78 -19.84 -23.90
CA ASN A 2 -30.14 -19.91 -22.48
C ASN A 2 -29.74 -18.61 -21.77
N ASP A 3 -30.08 -18.47 -20.49
CA ASP A 3 -29.81 -17.22 -19.75
C ASP A 3 -28.30 -16.85 -19.71
N ALA A 4 -27.40 -17.83 -19.74
CA ALA A 4 -25.96 -17.59 -19.79
C ALA A 4 -25.47 -17.11 -21.17
N THR A 5 -26.10 -17.57 -22.27
CA THR A 5 -25.67 -17.24 -23.62
C THR A 5 -26.41 -16.07 -24.24
N ARG A 6 -27.49 -15.58 -23.60
CA ARG A 6 -28.32 -14.49 -24.11
C ARG A 6 -27.56 -13.17 -24.24
N PHE A 7 -26.61 -12.91 -23.35
CA PHE A 7 -25.85 -11.66 -23.28
C PHE A 7 -24.35 -11.86 -23.54
N ILE A 8 -23.98 -12.96 -24.23
CA ILE A 8 -22.61 -13.17 -24.65
C ILE A 8 -22.28 -12.22 -25.81
N SER A 9 -21.12 -11.56 -25.72
CA SER A 9 -20.52 -10.83 -26.84
C SER A 9 -19.58 -11.79 -27.61
N PRO A 10 -20.04 -12.40 -28.73
CA PRO A 10 -19.24 -13.40 -29.41
C PRO A 10 -18.13 -12.75 -30.24
N THR A 11 -16.89 -13.01 -29.86
CA THR A 11 -15.67 -12.54 -30.55
C THR A 11 -15.53 -13.15 -31.96
N LYS A 12 -16.18 -14.30 -32.21
CA LYS A 12 -16.10 -15.02 -33.49
C LYS A 12 -16.82 -14.34 -34.65
N THR A 13 -17.88 -13.61 -34.36
CA THR A 13 -18.62 -12.90 -35.44
C THR A 13 -17.73 -11.92 -36.22
N PRO A 14 -17.04 -10.96 -35.59
CA PRO A 14 -16.12 -10.09 -36.30
C PRO A 14 -14.92 -10.81 -36.92
N GLU A 15 -14.43 -11.91 -36.29
CA GLU A 15 -13.34 -12.71 -36.84
C GLU A 15 -13.73 -13.39 -38.18
N TYR A 16 -14.94 -13.98 -38.28
CA TYR A 16 -15.44 -14.58 -39.51
C TYR A 16 -15.70 -13.53 -40.60
N LEU A 17 -16.29 -12.41 -40.23
CA LEU A 17 -16.51 -11.30 -41.15
C LEU A 17 -15.20 -10.76 -41.70
N ALA A 18 -14.17 -10.54 -40.81
CA ALA A 18 -12.84 -10.12 -41.24
C ALA A 18 -12.14 -11.15 -42.13
N GLY A 19 -12.47 -12.43 -41.99
CA GLY A 19 -12.03 -13.50 -42.88
C GLY A 19 -12.81 -13.61 -44.17
N GLY A 20 -13.70 -12.67 -44.48
CA GLY A 20 -14.52 -12.68 -45.70
C GLY A 20 -15.54 -13.82 -45.66
N ARG A 21 -16.14 -14.12 -44.53
CA ARG A 21 -17.14 -15.18 -44.35
C ARG A 21 -18.45 -14.60 -43.79
N PRO A 22 -19.59 -14.78 -44.52
CA PRO A 22 -20.89 -14.48 -43.96
C PRO A 22 -21.20 -15.31 -42.74
N VAL A 23 -21.96 -14.78 -41.80
CA VAL A 23 -22.25 -15.40 -40.52
C VAL A 23 -23.74 -15.74 -40.39
N VAL A 24 -24.04 -16.97 -40.01
CA VAL A 24 -25.40 -17.34 -39.60
C VAL A 24 -25.37 -17.51 -38.08
N SER A 25 -26.17 -16.74 -37.38
CA SER A 25 -26.18 -16.75 -35.90
C SER A 25 -27.59 -16.93 -35.38
N THR A 26 -27.69 -17.62 -34.21
CA THR A 26 -28.90 -17.54 -33.40
C THR A 26 -29.09 -16.11 -32.87
N PRO A 27 -30.29 -15.70 -32.41
CA PRO A 27 -30.59 -14.32 -32.04
C PRO A 27 -29.89 -13.87 -30.72
N VAL A 28 -28.55 -14.00 -30.69
CA VAL A 28 -27.70 -13.45 -29.60
C VAL A 28 -27.82 -11.95 -29.62
N VAL A 29 -28.11 -11.34 -28.46
CA VAL A 29 -28.42 -9.91 -28.37
C VAL A 29 -27.32 -9.03 -28.96
N ASP A 30 -26.05 -9.30 -28.65
CA ASP A 30 -24.94 -8.49 -29.15
C ASP A 30 -24.68 -8.68 -30.65
N VAL A 31 -24.85 -9.89 -31.20
CA VAL A 31 -24.75 -10.10 -32.63
C VAL A 31 -25.83 -9.32 -33.36
N ARG A 32 -27.07 -9.42 -32.89
CA ARG A 32 -28.22 -8.73 -33.47
C ARG A 32 -28.06 -7.19 -33.40
N ARG A 33 -27.57 -6.71 -32.26
CA ARG A 33 -27.39 -5.28 -31.98
C ARG A 33 -26.28 -4.65 -32.81
N HIS A 34 -25.17 -5.35 -32.99
CA HIS A 34 -23.99 -4.79 -33.63
C HIS A 34 -23.85 -5.11 -35.11
N TYR A 35 -24.42 -6.23 -35.57
CA TYR A 35 -24.21 -6.74 -36.92
C TYR A 35 -25.51 -7.16 -37.63
N GLY A 36 -26.67 -7.11 -36.95
CA GLY A 36 -27.93 -7.63 -37.51
C GLY A 36 -28.53 -6.82 -38.64
N ASP A 37 -27.99 -5.65 -38.95
CA ASP A 37 -28.31 -4.78 -40.09
C ASP A 37 -27.49 -5.09 -41.35
N MET A 38 -26.46 -5.95 -41.22
CA MET A 38 -25.54 -6.28 -42.32
C MET A 38 -26.07 -7.45 -43.15
N GLU A 39 -25.98 -7.36 -44.47
CA GLU A 39 -26.34 -8.46 -45.36
C GLU A 39 -25.55 -9.74 -45.09
N ALA A 40 -24.30 -9.57 -44.67
CA ALA A 40 -23.40 -10.67 -44.33
C ALA A 40 -23.73 -11.41 -42.99
N VAL A 41 -24.72 -10.93 -42.21
CA VAL A 41 -25.08 -11.52 -40.91
C VAL A 41 -26.56 -11.90 -40.90
N ILE A 42 -26.81 -13.19 -40.93
CA ILE A 42 -28.16 -13.76 -41.00
C ILE A 42 -28.53 -14.26 -39.59
N ILE A 43 -29.58 -13.69 -39.01
CA ILE A 43 -30.11 -14.10 -37.71
C ILE A 43 -31.21 -15.13 -37.94
N ALA A 44 -31.04 -16.32 -37.33
CA ALA A 44 -31.95 -17.46 -37.46
C ALA A 44 -32.48 -17.92 -36.11
N ASP A 45 -33.80 -17.91 -35.93
CA ASP A 45 -34.47 -18.37 -34.73
C ASP A 45 -35.10 -19.75 -34.93
N GLY A 46 -34.30 -20.77 -34.89
CA GLY A 46 -34.71 -22.17 -35.03
C GLY A 46 -34.06 -22.93 -36.17
N PRO A 47 -34.15 -24.26 -36.19
CA PRO A 47 -33.41 -25.10 -37.12
C PRO A 47 -33.71 -24.84 -38.61
N ALA A 48 -34.98 -24.63 -38.94
CA ALA A 48 -35.41 -24.42 -40.35
C ALA A 48 -34.89 -23.08 -40.91
N GLU A 49 -34.87 -22.04 -40.06
CA GLU A 49 -34.32 -20.73 -40.46
C GLU A 49 -32.81 -20.79 -40.56
N PHE A 50 -32.16 -21.53 -39.67
CA PHE A 50 -30.71 -21.71 -39.69
C PHE A 50 -30.25 -22.38 -40.99
N ILE A 51 -30.99 -23.45 -41.45
CA ILE A 51 -30.68 -24.10 -42.71
C ILE A 51 -30.84 -23.13 -43.87
N ARG A 52 -31.96 -22.37 -43.94
CA ARG A 52 -32.15 -21.33 -44.97
C ARG A 52 -31.07 -20.26 -44.90
N GLY A 53 -30.69 -19.84 -43.69
CA GLY A 53 -29.62 -18.87 -43.51
C GLY A 53 -28.27 -19.35 -44.03
N CYS A 54 -27.95 -20.66 -43.87
CA CYS A 54 -26.74 -21.23 -44.45
C CYS A 54 -26.78 -21.23 -45.98
N GLU A 55 -27.95 -21.53 -46.58
CA GLU A 55 -28.13 -21.46 -48.04
C GLU A 55 -27.96 -20.01 -48.55
N GLN A 56 -28.50 -19.03 -47.85
CA GLN A 56 -28.35 -17.60 -48.18
C GLN A 56 -26.89 -17.15 -48.06
N ALA A 57 -26.18 -17.54 -46.97
CA ALA A 57 -24.77 -17.22 -46.78
C ALA A 57 -23.91 -17.80 -47.92
N LEU A 58 -24.19 -19.05 -48.35
CA LEU A 58 -23.51 -19.68 -49.45
C LEU A 58 -23.83 -19.00 -50.82
N ALA A 59 -25.06 -18.55 -50.99
CA ALA A 59 -25.45 -17.82 -52.19
C ALA A 59 -24.73 -16.45 -52.23
N LEU A 60 -24.63 -15.75 -51.11
CA LEU A 60 -23.96 -14.46 -51.01
C LEU A 60 -22.50 -14.57 -51.45
N THR A 61 -21.77 -15.59 -50.99
CA THR A 61 -20.36 -15.82 -51.40
C THR A 61 -20.17 -16.22 -52.85
N ARG A 62 -21.22 -16.72 -53.53
CA ARG A 62 -21.19 -17.10 -54.98
C ARG A 62 -21.51 -15.93 -55.90
N ASN A 63 -22.23 -14.93 -55.40
CA ASN A 63 -22.73 -13.82 -56.22
C ASN A 63 -21.76 -12.62 -56.32
N GLY A 64 -20.57 -12.73 -55.72
CA GLY A 64 -19.54 -11.70 -55.74
C GLY A 64 -19.17 -11.20 -54.34
N ASP A 65 -18.28 -10.22 -54.29
CA ASP A 65 -17.66 -9.70 -53.07
C ASP A 65 -18.17 -8.30 -52.68
N GLU A 66 -19.26 -7.83 -53.28
CA GLU A 66 -19.78 -6.46 -53.04
C GLU A 66 -20.13 -6.19 -51.56
N TRP A 67 -20.64 -7.22 -50.88
CA TRP A 67 -20.98 -7.15 -49.44
C TRP A 67 -19.76 -6.96 -48.54
N LEU A 68 -18.53 -7.29 -49.00
CA LEU A 68 -17.30 -7.11 -48.23
C LEU A 68 -17.02 -5.64 -47.92
N SER A 69 -17.42 -4.72 -48.81
CA SER A 69 -17.18 -3.30 -48.59
C SER A 69 -17.94 -2.75 -47.37
N GLU A 70 -19.15 -3.24 -47.13
CA GLU A 70 -19.93 -2.93 -45.92
C GLU A 70 -19.28 -3.51 -44.68
N VAL A 71 -18.80 -4.77 -44.75
CA VAL A 71 -18.09 -5.46 -43.70
C VAL A 71 -16.80 -4.71 -43.31
N ASP A 72 -15.98 -4.37 -44.30
CA ASP A 72 -14.71 -3.65 -44.10
C ASP A 72 -14.94 -2.28 -43.46
N ALA A 73 -15.95 -1.54 -43.91
CA ALA A 73 -16.31 -0.26 -43.32
C ALA A 73 -16.74 -0.37 -41.85
N LYS A 74 -17.50 -1.42 -41.53
CA LYS A 74 -17.95 -1.71 -40.14
C LYS A 74 -16.79 -2.13 -39.25
N LEU A 75 -15.92 -3.02 -39.77
CA LEU A 75 -14.79 -3.59 -38.98
C LEU A 75 -13.62 -2.63 -38.84
N ALA A 76 -13.45 -1.66 -39.76
CA ALA A 76 -12.37 -0.66 -39.67
C ALA A 76 -12.32 0.07 -38.32
N ASN A 77 -13.46 0.17 -37.63
CA ASN A 77 -13.58 0.82 -36.32
C ASN A 77 -13.56 -0.12 -35.13
N LEU A 78 -13.28 -1.42 -35.34
CA LEU A 78 -13.36 -2.47 -34.31
C LEU A 78 -11.99 -3.07 -33.95
N SER A 79 -10.86 -2.41 -34.26
CA SER A 79 -9.55 -2.89 -33.88
C SER A 79 -9.31 -2.76 -32.36
N TRP A 80 -8.47 -3.62 -31.80
CA TRP A 80 -8.04 -3.51 -30.40
C TRP A 80 -7.31 -2.19 -30.13
N ASP A 81 -6.58 -1.64 -31.09
CA ASP A 81 -5.90 -0.35 -30.97
C ASP A 81 -6.90 0.81 -30.82
N ILE A 82 -7.98 0.80 -31.61
CA ILE A 82 -9.08 1.78 -31.53
C ILE A 82 -9.82 1.63 -30.21
N THR A 83 -10.11 0.38 -29.80
CA THR A 83 -10.76 0.09 -28.51
C THR A 83 -9.90 0.57 -27.35
N PHE A 84 -8.60 0.27 -27.38
CA PHE A 84 -7.65 0.73 -26.37
C PHE A 84 -7.53 2.26 -26.33
N ALA A 85 -7.43 2.90 -27.49
CA ALA A 85 -7.39 4.37 -27.59
C ALA A 85 -8.66 5.01 -27.01
N ARG A 86 -9.83 4.42 -27.28
CA ARG A 86 -11.10 4.87 -26.71
C ARG A 86 -11.18 4.66 -25.19
N MET A 87 -10.75 3.48 -24.69
CA MET A 87 -10.68 3.21 -23.26
C MET A 87 -9.71 4.17 -22.57
N ARG A 88 -8.54 4.42 -23.17
CA ARG A 88 -7.57 5.40 -22.67
C ARG A 88 -8.17 6.82 -22.66
N GLY A 89 -8.94 7.18 -23.66
CA GLY A 89 -9.67 8.45 -23.71
C GLY A 89 -10.66 8.58 -22.56
N LEU A 90 -11.53 7.57 -22.39
CA LEU A 90 -12.52 7.54 -21.30
C LEU A 90 -11.90 7.55 -19.92
N VAL A 91 -10.83 6.78 -19.72
CA VAL A 91 -10.04 6.82 -18.47
C VAL A 91 -9.43 8.20 -18.27
N GLY A 92 -8.86 8.79 -19.32
CA GLY A 92 -8.32 10.16 -19.29
C GLY A 92 -9.39 11.23 -19.00
N GLU A 93 -10.60 11.05 -19.52
CA GLU A 93 -11.76 11.91 -19.21
C GLU A 93 -12.22 11.71 -17.75
N ALA A 94 -12.41 10.48 -17.32
CA ALA A 94 -12.77 10.17 -15.93
C ALA A 94 -11.72 10.65 -14.93
N VAL A 95 -10.43 10.51 -15.26
CA VAL A 95 -9.33 11.07 -14.45
C VAL A 95 -9.37 12.60 -14.48
N ARG A 96 -9.65 13.24 -15.61
CA ARG A 96 -9.83 14.70 -15.68
C ARG A 96 -11.06 15.16 -14.91
N GLU A 97 -12.18 14.45 -15.03
CA GLU A 97 -13.40 14.74 -14.26
C GLU A 97 -13.23 14.49 -12.77
N ALA A 98 -12.50 13.44 -12.37
CA ALA A 98 -12.11 13.21 -10.97
C ALA A 98 -11.11 14.27 -10.49
N ARG A 99 -10.23 14.77 -11.37
CA ARG A 99 -9.34 15.91 -11.11
C ARG A 99 -10.09 17.26 -11.19
N SER A 100 -11.16 17.36 -11.94
CA SER A 100 -12.04 18.54 -12.03
C SER A 100 -13.22 18.49 -11.07
N GLY A 101 -13.18 17.62 -10.06
CA GLY A 101 -14.00 17.79 -8.86
C GLY A 101 -13.82 19.22 -8.36
N PRO A 102 -14.86 19.86 -7.80
CA PRO A 102 -14.87 21.30 -7.64
C PRO A 102 -13.65 21.80 -6.88
N ASN A 103 -12.73 22.46 -7.57
CA ASN A 103 -11.66 23.34 -7.05
C ASN A 103 -10.23 22.82 -6.90
N TYR A 104 -9.77 21.69 -7.48
CA TYR A 104 -8.38 21.32 -7.19
C TYR A 104 -7.32 22.02 -8.10
N ILE A 105 -7.55 22.20 -9.39
CA ILE A 105 -6.56 22.87 -10.26
C ILE A 105 -6.69 24.40 -10.22
N SER A 106 -7.89 24.95 -10.20
CA SER A 106 -8.09 26.40 -10.08
C SER A 106 -7.68 26.95 -8.70
N ALA A 107 -7.59 26.08 -7.68
CA ALA A 107 -7.12 26.49 -6.35
C ALA A 107 -5.60 26.64 -6.27
N VAL A 108 -4.83 26.00 -7.16
CA VAL A 108 -3.35 26.04 -7.18
C VAL A 108 -2.82 27.02 -8.22
N GLU A 109 -3.55 27.26 -9.34
CA GLU A 109 -3.16 28.23 -10.36
C GLU A 109 -3.04 29.67 -9.78
N GLY A 110 -1.87 30.25 -9.91
CA GLY A 110 -1.60 31.62 -9.47
C GLY A 110 -1.37 31.78 -7.97
N ARG A 111 -1.31 30.69 -7.19
CA ARG A 111 -0.90 30.72 -5.78
C ARG A 111 0.58 30.34 -5.64
N SER A 112 1.32 31.09 -4.86
CA SER A 112 2.64 30.69 -4.40
C SER A 112 2.55 30.10 -3.00
N TYR A 113 3.32 29.06 -2.74
CA TYR A 113 3.41 28.38 -1.46
C TYR A 113 4.81 28.53 -0.87
N ASP A 114 4.89 28.65 0.45
CA ASP A 114 6.18 28.62 1.13
C ASP A 114 6.78 27.20 1.06
N TYR A 115 5.90 26.18 1.14
CA TYR A 115 6.30 24.78 1.09
C TYR A 115 5.37 23.95 0.22
N LEU A 116 5.97 23.07 -0.58
CA LEU A 116 5.31 21.94 -1.23
C LEU A 116 5.66 20.65 -0.48
N VAL A 117 4.66 19.95 0.05
CA VAL A 117 4.83 18.67 0.72
C VAL A 117 4.32 17.57 -0.19
N VAL A 118 5.21 16.66 -0.60
CA VAL A 118 4.91 15.54 -1.48
C VAL A 118 4.68 14.28 -0.65
N GLY A 119 3.42 13.87 -0.54
CA GLY A 119 2.93 12.74 0.23
C GLY A 119 2.10 13.15 1.45
N ALA A 120 0.84 12.71 1.50
CA ALA A 120 -0.13 12.98 2.57
C ALA A 120 -0.20 11.86 3.63
N GLY A 121 0.90 11.10 3.82
CA GLY A 121 1.07 10.15 4.92
C GLY A 121 1.63 10.82 6.18
N PHE A 122 1.96 10.03 7.23
CA PHE A 122 2.47 10.57 8.51
C PHE A 122 3.61 11.58 8.35
N ALA A 123 4.62 11.26 7.54
CA ALA A 123 5.79 12.15 7.39
C ALA A 123 5.39 13.52 6.85
N GLY A 124 4.67 13.55 5.72
CA GLY A 124 4.29 14.80 5.09
C GLY A 124 3.26 15.59 5.88
N SER A 125 2.21 14.92 6.38
CA SER A 125 1.13 15.60 7.12
C SER A 125 1.62 16.23 8.43
N VAL A 126 2.53 15.55 9.16
CA VAL A 126 3.13 16.10 10.38
C VAL A 126 4.00 17.33 10.08
N VAL A 127 4.83 17.28 9.02
CA VAL A 127 5.64 18.44 8.65
C VAL A 127 4.75 19.58 8.17
N ALA A 128 3.73 19.31 7.35
CA ALA A 128 2.80 20.31 6.84
C ALA A 128 2.08 21.06 7.98
N GLU A 129 1.54 20.29 8.94
CA GLU A 129 0.87 20.85 10.11
C GLU A 129 1.81 21.72 10.94
N ARG A 130 3.02 21.24 11.24
CA ARG A 130 4.00 22.04 12.01
C ARG A 130 4.42 23.31 11.27
N LEU A 131 4.60 23.26 9.94
CA LEU A 131 4.94 24.45 9.14
C LEU A 131 3.80 25.46 9.15
N ALA A 132 2.57 25.01 8.96
CA ALA A 132 1.40 25.88 8.95
C ALA A 132 1.15 26.48 10.33
N SER A 133 1.12 25.66 11.39
CA SER A 133 0.76 26.09 12.75
C SER A 133 1.86 26.90 13.46
N GLN A 134 3.15 26.62 13.19
CA GLN A 134 4.27 27.25 13.91
C GLN A 134 4.97 28.35 13.12
N HIS A 135 4.91 28.32 11.79
CA HIS A 135 5.53 29.31 10.91
C HIS A 135 4.53 30.21 10.20
N ASP A 136 3.22 29.96 10.36
CA ASP A 136 2.17 30.60 9.57
C ASP A 136 2.41 30.47 8.07
N ALA A 137 3.10 29.38 7.68
CA ALA A 137 3.50 29.13 6.31
C ALA A 137 2.33 28.61 5.48
N ARG A 138 2.24 29.03 4.22
CA ARG A 138 1.31 28.45 3.25
C ARG A 138 1.91 27.17 2.69
N VAL A 139 1.20 26.07 2.89
CA VAL A 139 1.65 24.71 2.54
C VAL A 139 0.68 24.08 1.56
N LEU A 140 1.20 23.59 0.44
CA LEU A 140 0.47 22.68 -0.44
C LEU A 140 0.92 21.25 -0.17
N VAL A 141 -0.01 20.37 0.19
CA VAL A 141 0.23 18.94 0.31
C VAL A 141 -0.32 18.25 -0.94
N ILE A 142 0.50 17.47 -1.62
CA ILE A 142 0.06 16.67 -2.78
C ILE A 142 0.26 15.19 -2.52
N ASP A 143 -0.66 14.35 -2.99
CA ASP A 143 -0.47 12.90 -3.00
C ASP A 143 -0.99 12.29 -4.30
N ARG A 144 -0.26 11.32 -4.84
CA ARG A 144 -0.67 10.59 -6.06
C ARG A 144 -1.88 9.70 -5.83
N ARG A 145 -2.16 9.31 -4.58
CA ARG A 145 -3.36 8.57 -4.19
C ARG A 145 -4.57 9.50 -4.05
N PRO A 146 -5.78 8.99 -4.25
CA PRO A 146 -7.01 9.80 -4.13
C PRO A 146 -7.46 9.99 -2.66
N HIS A 147 -6.57 9.76 -1.70
CA HIS A 147 -6.85 9.84 -0.26
C HIS A 147 -5.62 10.28 0.54
N ILE A 148 -5.85 10.87 1.70
CA ILE A 148 -4.85 11.19 2.72
C ILE A 148 -4.45 9.95 3.54
N ALA A 149 -3.65 10.13 4.57
CA ALA A 149 -3.16 9.14 5.53
C ALA A 149 -2.17 8.10 4.97
N GLY A 150 -1.83 8.14 3.68
CA GLY A 150 -0.85 7.22 3.08
C GLY A 150 -1.21 5.75 3.32
N ASN A 151 -0.27 4.97 3.86
CA ASN A 151 -0.54 3.55 4.16
C ASN A 151 -1.43 3.33 5.40
N ALA A 152 -1.61 4.34 6.26
CA ALA A 152 -2.51 4.24 7.40
C ALA A 152 -3.99 4.51 7.05
N PHE A 153 -4.28 4.79 5.77
CA PHE A 153 -5.64 5.04 5.29
C PHE A 153 -6.58 3.91 5.69
N ASP A 154 -7.66 4.28 6.33
CA ASP A 154 -8.75 3.41 6.70
C ASP A 154 -10.07 3.94 6.13
N VAL A 155 -10.98 3.02 5.86
CA VAL A 155 -12.26 3.31 5.19
C VAL A 155 -13.33 2.34 5.69
N ARG A 156 -14.59 2.77 5.64
CA ARG A 156 -15.71 1.86 5.89
C ARG A 156 -15.98 1.04 4.65
N ASP A 157 -16.02 -0.28 4.83
CA ASP A 157 -16.42 -1.20 3.77
C ASP A 157 -17.94 -1.17 3.52
N GLU A 158 -18.42 -2.01 2.61
CA GLU A 158 -19.84 -2.10 2.24
C GLU A 158 -20.76 -2.50 3.42
N ALA A 159 -20.20 -3.14 4.45
CA ALA A 159 -20.94 -3.48 5.68
C ALA A 159 -20.91 -2.35 6.72
N GLY A 160 -20.19 -1.26 6.48
CA GLY A 160 -20.00 -0.15 7.42
C GLY A 160 -18.91 -0.41 8.47
N LEU A 161 -18.12 -1.49 8.31
CA LEU A 161 -17.00 -1.79 9.17
C LEU A 161 -15.77 -1.00 8.75
N LEU A 162 -15.09 -0.38 9.70
CA LEU A 162 -13.84 0.33 9.46
C LEU A 162 -12.71 -0.68 9.24
N ILE A 163 -12.10 -0.65 8.07
CA ILE A 163 -10.99 -1.50 7.68
C ILE A 163 -9.78 -0.64 7.30
N HIS A 164 -8.56 -1.16 7.51
CA HIS A 164 -7.36 -0.52 6.99
C HIS A 164 -7.09 -1.02 5.57
N GLN A 165 -7.05 -0.10 4.61
CA GLN A 165 -6.92 -0.44 3.19
C GLN A 165 -5.60 -1.16 2.86
N TYR A 166 -4.54 -0.86 3.61
CA TYR A 166 -3.18 -1.34 3.37
C TYR A 166 -2.64 -2.20 4.51
N GLY A 167 -3.52 -3.06 5.07
CA GLY A 167 -3.19 -3.96 6.17
C GLY A 167 -3.21 -3.29 7.55
N PRO A 168 -3.02 -4.08 8.62
CA PRO A 168 -3.20 -3.59 9.98
C PRO A 168 -2.12 -2.57 10.35
N HIS A 169 -2.57 -1.43 10.85
CA HIS A 169 -1.74 -0.39 11.43
C HIS A 169 -2.10 -0.25 12.90
N ILE A 170 -1.17 -0.58 13.78
CA ILE A 170 -1.33 -0.50 15.25
C ILE A 170 -0.34 0.56 15.75
N PHE A 171 -0.83 1.56 16.47
CA PHE A 171 0.02 2.61 17.00
C PHE A 171 0.58 2.17 18.35
N HIS A 172 1.91 2.16 18.45
CA HIS A 172 2.62 1.84 19.69
C HIS A 172 3.89 2.69 19.78
N THR A 173 4.25 3.12 20.97
CA THR A 173 5.43 3.95 21.22
C THR A 173 5.78 4.02 22.70
N ASN A 174 7.04 4.34 22.99
CA ASN A 174 7.50 4.72 24.33
C ASN A 174 7.61 6.25 24.51
N SER A 175 7.33 7.04 23.46
CA SER A 175 7.47 8.49 23.46
C SER A 175 6.18 9.19 23.87
N ASP A 176 6.19 9.82 25.05
CA ASP A 176 5.10 10.68 25.49
C ASP A 176 4.95 11.89 24.54
N GLU A 177 6.06 12.48 24.07
CA GLU A 177 6.04 13.60 23.14
C GLU A 177 5.22 13.33 21.87
N ILE A 178 5.38 12.13 21.31
CA ILE A 178 4.65 11.74 20.08
C ILE A 178 3.16 11.54 20.37
N VAL A 179 2.83 10.93 21.50
CA VAL A 179 1.44 10.74 21.92
C VAL A 179 0.78 12.09 22.20
N ASP A 180 1.44 12.96 22.95
CA ASP A 180 0.93 14.32 23.28
C ASP A 180 0.70 15.15 22.00
N TYR A 181 1.62 15.05 21.05
CA TYR A 181 1.47 15.73 19.76
C TYR A 181 0.25 15.22 18.97
N LEU A 182 0.13 13.91 18.77
CA LEU A 182 -0.97 13.34 17.99
C LEU A 182 -2.32 13.43 18.70
N SER A 183 -2.34 13.51 20.05
CA SER A 183 -3.56 13.67 20.85
C SER A 183 -4.27 15.01 20.62
N GLN A 184 -3.64 15.96 19.95
CA GLN A 184 -4.28 17.20 19.51
C GLN A 184 -5.27 16.95 18.36
N PHE A 185 -5.14 15.84 17.63
CA PHE A 185 -5.88 15.52 16.40
C PHE A 185 -6.80 14.31 16.52
N THR A 186 -6.70 13.55 17.61
CA THR A 186 -7.54 12.36 17.84
C THR A 186 -7.67 12.06 19.32
N SER A 187 -8.72 11.36 19.69
CA SER A 187 -8.80 10.64 20.95
C SER A 187 -8.32 9.20 20.77
N TRP A 188 -7.82 8.59 21.84
CA TRP A 188 -7.23 7.27 21.79
C TRP A 188 -8.08 6.22 22.49
N ARG A 189 -8.15 5.04 21.88
CA ARG A 189 -8.65 3.82 22.49
C ARG A 189 -7.45 2.93 22.88
N PRO A 190 -7.32 2.52 24.15
CA PRO A 190 -6.31 1.54 24.56
C PRO A 190 -6.49 0.22 23.77
N TYR A 191 -5.39 -0.32 23.30
CA TYR A 191 -5.41 -1.57 22.53
C TYR A 191 -4.06 -2.30 22.64
N GLU A 192 -4.02 -3.42 23.34
CA GLU A 192 -2.87 -4.30 23.38
C GLU A 192 -2.92 -5.30 22.24
N HIS A 193 -1.95 -5.24 21.34
CA HIS A 193 -1.91 -6.11 20.17
C HIS A 193 -1.45 -7.52 20.54
N ARG A 194 -2.24 -8.51 20.15
CA ARG A 194 -1.94 -9.93 20.25
C ARG A 194 -1.98 -10.56 18.88
N VAL A 195 -1.00 -11.41 18.61
CA VAL A 195 -0.88 -12.14 17.35
C VAL A 195 -0.79 -13.63 17.66
N LEU A 196 -1.49 -14.44 16.90
CA LEU A 196 -1.33 -15.88 16.90
C LEU A 196 -0.67 -16.33 15.61
N ALA A 197 -0.02 -17.48 15.64
CA ALA A 197 0.42 -18.19 14.44
C ALA A 197 -0.31 -19.52 14.33
N ASP A 198 -0.76 -19.85 13.12
CA ASP A 198 -1.25 -21.20 12.79
C ASP A 198 -0.04 -22.08 12.51
N VAL A 199 0.31 -22.93 13.47
CA VAL A 199 1.43 -23.87 13.40
C VAL A 199 0.91 -25.28 13.60
N ARG A 200 1.05 -26.14 12.60
CA ARG A 200 0.54 -27.53 12.64
C ARG A 200 -0.97 -27.62 12.94
N GLY A 201 -1.75 -26.62 12.50
CA GLY A 201 -3.20 -26.53 12.76
C GLY A 201 -3.56 -26.08 14.17
N GLN A 202 -2.61 -25.61 14.97
CA GLN A 202 -2.83 -25.04 16.28
C GLN A 202 -2.55 -23.54 16.28
N LEU A 203 -3.45 -22.77 16.89
CA LEU A 203 -3.24 -21.33 17.12
C LEU A 203 -2.43 -21.12 18.38
N VAL A 204 -1.21 -20.64 18.23
CA VAL A 204 -0.25 -20.40 19.31
C VAL A 204 0.24 -18.94 19.32
N PRO A 205 0.55 -18.37 20.51
CA PRO A 205 1.04 -17.00 20.59
C PRO A 205 2.37 -16.76 19.83
N ILE A 206 2.47 -15.58 19.23
CA ILE A 206 3.71 -14.99 18.74
C ILE A 206 3.78 -13.52 19.24
N PRO A 207 4.88 -13.10 19.88
CA PRO A 207 6.20 -13.75 20.07
C PRO A 207 6.12 -15.10 20.78
N ILE A 208 7.07 -16.00 20.43
CA ILE A 208 7.21 -17.29 21.11
C ILE A 208 7.36 -17.04 22.60
N ASN A 209 6.53 -17.73 23.41
CA ASN A 209 6.51 -17.63 24.85
C ASN A 209 6.24 -19.01 25.48
N ARG A 210 6.18 -19.08 26.81
CA ARG A 210 5.93 -20.34 27.53
C ARG A 210 4.63 -21.04 27.12
N THR A 211 3.57 -20.26 26.84
CA THR A 211 2.31 -20.80 26.34
C THR A 211 2.48 -21.43 24.94
N THR A 212 3.29 -20.84 24.08
CA THR A 212 3.63 -21.38 22.77
C THR A 212 4.34 -22.72 22.89
N LEU A 213 5.35 -22.80 23.77
CA LEU A 213 6.13 -24.03 24.00
C LEU A 213 5.25 -25.15 24.55
N ASN A 214 4.47 -24.86 25.58
CA ASN A 214 3.58 -25.85 26.19
C ASN A 214 2.57 -26.41 25.20
N LYS A 215 1.93 -25.54 24.39
CA LYS A 215 0.94 -26.00 23.40
C LYS A 215 1.55 -26.82 22.27
N LEU A 216 2.70 -26.41 21.72
CA LEU A 216 3.28 -27.06 20.53
C LEU A 216 3.93 -28.39 20.83
N PHE A 217 4.51 -28.53 22.03
CA PHE A 217 5.33 -29.68 22.40
C PHE A 217 4.70 -30.54 23.50
N ASP A 218 3.44 -30.25 23.87
CA ASP A 218 2.69 -30.92 24.93
C ASP A 218 3.49 -30.94 26.25
N LEU A 219 4.00 -29.77 26.66
CA LEU A 219 4.81 -29.57 27.86
C LEU A 219 3.96 -28.96 28.98
N ASP A 220 4.45 -29.11 30.23
CA ASP A 220 3.90 -28.46 31.45
C ASP A 220 4.96 -27.56 32.12
N LEU A 221 5.56 -26.66 31.34
CA LEU A 221 6.50 -25.65 31.87
C LEU A 221 5.73 -24.65 32.72
N ARG A 222 6.11 -24.50 33.99
CA ARG A 222 5.38 -23.71 34.99
C ARG A 222 6.08 -22.41 35.35
N THR A 223 7.41 -22.37 35.18
CA THR A 223 8.24 -21.22 35.56
C THR A 223 8.96 -20.63 34.33
N ASP A 224 9.48 -19.43 34.51
CA ASP A 224 10.28 -18.76 33.48
C ASP A 224 11.63 -19.44 33.30
N GLU A 225 12.18 -20.01 34.38
CA GLU A 225 13.41 -20.77 34.37
C GLU A 225 13.26 -22.07 33.58
N GLU A 226 12.18 -22.84 33.79
CA GLU A 226 11.90 -24.05 33.02
C GLU A 226 11.78 -23.77 31.53
N ALA A 227 11.13 -22.66 31.18
CA ALA A 227 11.03 -22.22 29.77
C ALA A 227 12.38 -21.77 29.21
N ALA A 228 13.20 -21.07 29.99
CA ALA A 228 14.55 -20.68 29.63
C ALA A 228 15.46 -21.90 29.39
N ASP A 229 15.43 -22.87 30.29
CA ASP A 229 16.19 -24.11 30.16
C ASP A 229 15.78 -24.92 28.95
N TYR A 230 14.47 -25.00 28.70
CA TYR A 230 13.95 -25.66 27.51
C TYR A 230 14.45 -24.98 26.22
N LEU A 231 14.35 -23.66 26.11
CA LEU A 231 14.85 -22.91 24.94
C LEU A 231 16.35 -23.08 24.79
N ALA A 232 17.13 -22.99 25.90
CA ALA A 232 18.57 -23.18 25.88
C ALA A 232 18.97 -24.60 25.41
N SER A 233 18.18 -25.62 25.75
CA SER A 233 18.41 -26.99 25.30
C SER A 233 18.18 -27.20 23.80
N ARG A 234 17.41 -26.28 23.15
CA ARG A 234 17.08 -26.31 21.73
C ARG A 234 17.93 -25.35 20.89
N ALA A 235 18.45 -24.29 21.50
CA ALA A 235 19.27 -23.29 20.85
C ALA A 235 20.52 -23.92 20.22
N GLU A 236 20.88 -23.46 19.02
CA GLU A 236 22.10 -23.85 18.35
C GLU A 236 23.12 -22.70 18.45
N THR A 237 24.31 -22.99 18.95
CA THR A 237 25.35 -21.96 19.06
C THR A 237 25.81 -21.54 17.66
N VAL A 238 25.74 -20.26 17.39
CA VAL A 238 26.22 -19.64 16.15
C VAL A 238 27.44 -18.78 16.50
N ASP A 239 28.59 -19.05 15.89
CA ASP A 239 29.85 -18.35 16.18
C ASP A 239 29.76 -16.85 15.92
N GLU A 240 29.06 -16.45 14.85
CA GLU A 240 28.87 -15.06 14.49
C GLU A 240 27.45 -14.82 13.94
N ILE A 241 26.66 -14.03 14.63
CA ILE A 241 25.28 -13.68 14.23
C ILE A 241 25.30 -12.58 13.18
N ARG A 242 25.07 -12.94 11.91
CA ARG A 242 25.04 -12.05 10.74
C ARG A 242 23.66 -11.96 10.10
N THR A 243 22.93 -13.06 10.06
CA THR A 243 21.68 -13.21 9.30
C THR A 243 20.46 -13.32 10.22
N SER A 244 19.30 -13.17 9.62
CA SER A 244 18.00 -13.39 10.28
C SER A 244 17.82 -14.83 10.75
N GLU A 245 18.39 -15.81 10.02
CA GLU A 245 18.42 -17.21 10.44
C GLU A 245 19.25 -17.39 11.71
N ASP A 246 20.48 -16.85 11.72
CA ASP A 246 21.41 -16.97 12.86
C ASP A 246 20.78 -16.47 14.15
N VAL A 247 20.11 -15.32 14.12
CA VAL A 247 19.42 -14.74 15.28
C VAL A 247 18.42 -15.72 15.88
N VAL A 248 17.57 -16.30 15.02
CA VAL A 248 16.48 -17.15 15.50
C VAL A 248 16.98 -18.51 15.97
N ILE A 249 17.86 -19.14 15.20
CA ILE A 249 18.41 -20.46 15.57
C ILE A 249 19.19 -20.36 16.85
N ASN A 250 19.97 -19.31 17.05
CA ASN A 250 20.71 -19.08 18.30
C ASN A 250 19.80 -18.82 19.49
N ALA A 251 18.59 -18.31 19.29
CA ALA A 251 17.65 -18.00 20.36
C ALA A 251 16.69 -19.16 20.71
N VAL A 252 16.19 -19.88 19.68
CA VAL A 252 15.08 -20.84 19.88
C VAL A 252 15.35 -22.21 19.22
N GLY A 253 16.43 -22.36 18.47
CA GLY A 253 16.80 -23.58 17.75
C GLY A 253 16.08 -23.76 16.41
N ARG A 254 16.52 -24.74 15.66
CA ARG A 254 16.13 -24.98 14.26
C ARG A 254 14.65 -25.32 14.10
N GLU A 255 14.10 -26.16 14.97
CA GLU A 255 12.69 -26.56 14.82
C GLU A 255 11.73 -25.38 14.95
N LEU A 256 11.90 -24.52 15.94
CA LEU A 256 11.08 -23.32 16.08
C LEU A 256 11.34 -22.29 14.95
N TYR A 257 12.57 -22.20 14.48
CA TYR A 257 12.90 -21.40 13.31
C TYR A 257 12.12 -21.86 12.07
N GLU A 258 12.11 -23.16 11.76
CA GLU A 258 11.41 -23.73 10.62
C GLU A 258 9.89 -23.55 10.74
N LEU A 259 9.35 -23.72 11.94
CA LEU A 259 7.91 -23.64 12.20
C LEU A 259 7.35 -22.20 12.11
N PHE A 260 8.08 -21.20 12.54
CA PHE A 260 7.54 -19.85 12.69
C PHE A 260 8.15 -18.83 11.71
N PHE A 261 9.45 -18.96 11.41
CA PHE A 261 10.18 -17.86 10.78
C PHE A 261 10.57 -18.15 9.33
N GLN A 262 11.05 -19.34 9.02
CA GLN A 262 11.61 -19.65 7.70
C GLN A 262 10.60 -19.44 6.58
N GLY A 263 9.45 -20.12 6.64
CA GLY A 263 8.40 -20.04 5.62
C GLY A 263 7.75 -18.66 5.56
N TYR A 264 7.49 -18.04 6.72
CA TYR A 264 6.94 -16.70 6.79
C TYR A 264 7.89 -15.67 6.16
N THR A 265 9.16 -15.72 6.52
CA THR A 265 10.18 -14.77 6.04
C THR A 265 10.43 -14.92 4.54
N ARG A 266 10.50 -16.17 4.05
CA ARG A 266 10.60 -16.43 2.58
C ARG A 266 9.41 -15.85 1.81
N LYS A 267 8.18 -16.01 2.31
CA LYS A 267 7.00 -15.38 1.71
C LYS A 267 7.10 -13.86 1.74
N GLN A 268 7.33 -13.28 2.91
CA GLN A 268 7.34 -11.84 3.12
C GLN A 268 8.41 -11.13 2.29
N TRP A 269 9.63 -11.67 2.30
CA TRP A 269 10.78 -11.00 1.67
C TRP A 269 11.12 -11.53 0.27
N GLY A 270 10.62 -12.73 -0.09
CA GLY A 270 11.00 -13.41 -1.34
C GLY A 270 12.46 -13.85 -1.37
N ILE A 271 13.11 -13.93 -0.21
CA ILE A 271 14.52 -14.20 0.00
C ILE A 271 14.63 -15.13 1.20
N ASP A 272 15.66 -15.99 1.22
CA ASP A 272 15.94 -16.87 2.34
C ASP A 272 16.37 -16.06 3.57
N PRO A 273 15.95 -16.40 4.80
CA PRO A 273 16.41 -15.74 6.02
C PRO A 273 17.91 -15.72 6.21
N SER A 274 18.63 -16.71 5.66
CA SER A 274 20.10 -16.77 5.65
C SER A 274 20.78 -15.68 4.78
N GLU A 275 20.00 -15.01 3.92
CA GLU A 275 20.47 -13.92 3.07
C GLU A 275 19.97 -12.53 3.53
N LEU A 276 19.19 -12.49 4.61
CA LEU A 276 18.65 -11.25 5.17
C LEU A 276 19.45 -10.79 6.38
N ASP A 277 19.57 -9.47 6.52
CA ASP A 277 20.22 -8.88 7.68
C ASP A 277 19.53 -9.30 8.98
N LYS A 278 20.33 -9.51 10.03
CA LYS A 278 19.88 -9.91 11.38
C LYS A 278 18.79 -9.00 11.95
N ALA A 279 18.76 -7.72 11.62
CA ALA A 279 17.80 -6.76 12.12
C ALA A 279 16.34 -7.08 11.73
N VAL A 280 16.12 -7.90 10.71
CA VAL A 280 14.76 -8.27 10.26
C VAL A 280 14.01 -9.07 11.33
N THR A 281 14.68 -10.05 11.96
CA THR A 281 14.09 -10.94 12.97
C THR A 281 14.44 -10.55 14.41
N ALA A 282 15.56 -9.85 14.64
CA ALA A 282 16.00 -9.44 15.96
C ALA A 282 14.99 -8.58 16.75
N ARG A 283 14.05 -7.94 16.06
CA ARG A 283 12.98 -7.14 16.68
C ARG A 283 11.84 -7.95 17.30
N ILE A 284 11.74 -9.25 16.99
CA ILE A 284 10.71 -10.13 17.55
C ILE A 284 11.31 -10.81 18.78
N PRO A 285 10.89 -10.48 20.00
CA PRO A 285 11.45 -11.07 21.20
C PRO A 285 11.03 -12.54 21.35
N THR A 286 11.87 -13.32 22.04
CA THR A 286 11.47 -14.61 22.60
C THR A 286 11.27 -14.41 24.09
N ARG A 287 10.21 -14.98 24.67
CA ARG A 287 9.84 -14.79 26.07
C ARG A 287 9.79 -16.12 26.81
N THR A 288 10.14 -16.09 28.07
CA THR A 288 10.04 -17.25 28.97
C THR A 288 8.77 -17.24 29.83
N ASN A 289 8.12 -16.09 29.92
CA ASN A 289 6.83 -15.92 30.61
C ASN A 289 5.62 -16.22 29.72
N THR A 290 4.42 -15.91 30.19
CA THR A 290 3.16 -16.10 29.48
C THR A 290 2.59 -14.82 28.85
N ASP A 291 3.40 -13.72 28.79
CA ASP A 291 2.96 -12.48 28.16
C ASP A 291 2.84 -12.66 26.64
N ASP A 292 1.62 -12.58 26.14
CA ASP A 292 1.26 -12.78 24.74
C ASP A 292 1.09 -11.48 23.95
N ARG A 293 1.37 -10.32 24.57
CA ARG A 293 1.35 -9.03 23.87
C ARG A 293 2.45 -8.98 22.80
N TYR A 294 2.10 -8.53 21.64
CA TYR A 294 3.07 -8.45 20.54
C TYR A 294 4.12 -7.36 20.77
N PHE A 295 3.70 -6.22 21.30
CA PHE A 295 4.56 -5.09 21.65
C PHE A 295 4.80 -5.02 23.16
N GLY A 296 5.92 -4.45 23.54
CA GLY A 296 6.25 -4.14 24.95
C GLY A 296 6.18 -2.65 25.29
N ASP A 297 5.74 -1.81 24.33
CA ASP A 297 5.74 -0.36 24.47
C ASP A 297 4.74 0.12 25.52
N LYS A 298 5.07 1.26 26.16
CA LYS A 298 4.25 1.93 27.17
C LYS A 298 2.86 2.31 26.62
N HIS A 299 2.83 2.86 25.42
CA HIS A 299 1.60 3.24 24.75
C HIS A 299 1.31 2.25 23.63
N GLN A 300 0.16 1.57 23.72
CA GLN A 300 -0.41 0.71 22.69
C GLN A 300 -1.86 1.16 22.52
N ILE A 301 -2.14 1.89 21.46
CA ILE A 301 -3.37 2.66 21.31
C ILE A 301 -3.81 2.70 19.85
N MET A 302 -5.10 2.91 19.63
CA MET A 302 -5.68 3.10 18.30
C MET A 302 -6.44 4.43 18.27
N PRO A 303 -6.42 5.19 17.16
CA PRO A 303 -7.31 6.34 17.02
C PRO A 303 -8.77 5.90 17.17
N ALA A 304 -9.53 6.56 18.03
CA ALA A 304 -10.89 6.12 18.39
C ALA A 304 -11.84 6.13 17.19
N GLU A 305 -11.66 7.09 16.26
CA GLU A 305 -12.47 7.24 15.05
C GLU A 305 -11.74 6.80 13.76
N GLY A 306 -10.56 6.18 13.91
CA GLY A 306 -9.71 5.74 12.80
C GLY A 306 -8.63 6.74 12.41
N TYR A 307 -7.69 6.27 11.59
CA TYR A 307 -6.56 7.08 11.14
C TYR A 307 -6.98 8.18 10.18
N THR A 308 -7.83 7.88 9.21
CA THR A 308 -8.27 8.87 8.22
C THR A 308 -8.87 10.09 8.92
N LYS A 309 -9.68 9.88 9.96
CA LYS A 309 -10.27 10.97 10.74
C LYS A 309 -9.21 11.80 11.49
N MET A 310 -8.20 11.15 12.03
CA MET A 310 -7.07 11.83 12.65
C MET A 310 -6.30 12.70 11.63
N PHE A 311 -6.08 12.17 10.41
CA PHE A 311 -5.42 12.93 9.35
C PHE A 311 -6.26 14.07 8.80
N GLU A 312 -7.59 13.93 8.73
CA GLU A 312 -8.48 15.04 8.43
C GLU A 312 -8.27 16.19 9.42
N SER A 313 -8.25 15.88 10.73
CA SER A 313 -8.01 16.87 11.77
C SER A 313 -6.59 17.48 11.71
N LEU A 314 -5.59 16.64 11.38
CA LEU A 314 -4.18 17.06 11.26
C LEU A 314 -3.96 18.04 10.10
N LEU A 315 -4.69 17.90 9.01
CA LEU A 315 -4.59 18.74 7.81
C LEU A 315 -5.63 19.86 7.76
N ASP A 316 -6.54 19.94 8.74
CA ASP A 316 -7.56 20.98 8.84
C ASP A 316 -6.93 22.29 9.39
N HIS A 317 -6.25 23.00 8.52
CA HIS A 317 -5.62 24.28 8.84
C HIS A 317 -5.80 25.26 7.68
N PRO A 318 -6.13 26.56 7.93
CA PRO A 318 -6.40 27.53 6.86
C PRO A 318 -5.22 27.78 5.91
N ASN A 319 -4.00 27.49 6.33
CA ASN A 319 -2.79 27.62 5.54
C ASN A 319 -2.35 26.31 4.87
N ILE A 320 -3.16 25.24 4.94
CA ILE A 320 -2.87 23.97 4.27
C ILE A 320 -3.88 23.74 3.16
N ASP A 321 -3.41 23.69 1.94
CA ASP A 321 -4.17 23.18 0.80
C ASP A 321 -3.77 21.73 0.52
N VAL A 322 -4.74 20.86 0.17
CA VAL A 322 -4.48 19.44 -0.12
C VAL A 322 -4.95 19.12 -1.54
N LEU A 323 -4.06 18.57 -2.36
CA LEU A 323 -4.35 18.13 -3.72
C LEU A 323 -4.08 16.63 -3.86
N LEU A 324 -5.14 15.84 -3.99
CA LEU A 324 -5.08 14.38 -4.10
C LEU A 324 -5.17 13.92 -5.56
N GLY A 325 -4.70 12.70 -5.86
CA GLY A 325 -4.62 12.19 -7.23
C GLY A 325 -3.59 12.92 -8.09
N ALA A 326 -2.61 13.57 -7.49
CA ALA A 326 -1.63 14.47 -8.11
C ALA A 326 -0.21 13.88 -7.98
N ASP A 327 0.40 13.49 -9.10
CA ASP A 327 1.79 13.01 -9.11
C ASP A 327 2.76 14.21 -9.19
N TYR A 328 3.71 14.27 -8.26
CA TYR A 328 4.72 15.32 -8.20
C TYR A 328 5.49 15.48 -9.53
N ARG A 329 5.79 14.39 -10.21
CA ARG A 329 6.55 14.42 -11.48
C ARG A 329 5.80 15.11 -12.61
N GLU A 330 4.46 15.09 -12.54
CA GLU A 330 3.59 15.76 -13.53
C GLU A 330 3.43 17.26 -13.22
N LEU A 331 3.56 17.64 -11.93
CA LEU A 331 3.20 18.97 -11.44
C LEU A 331 4.39 19.82 -10.98
N LYS A 332 5.59 19.25 -10.88
CA LYS A 332 6.77 19.92 -10.30
C LYS A 332 7.13 21.25 -10.95
N ASP A 333 6.85 21.39 -12.25
CA ASP A 333 7.16 22.59 -13.02
C ASP A 333 5.99 23.61 -13.04
N GLU A 334 4.83 23.24 -12.49
CA GLU A 334 3.62 24.08 -12.44
C GLU A 334 3.38 24.69 -11.06
N ILE A 335 4.02 24.13 -10.01
CA ILE A 335 3.83 24.59 -8.63
C ILE A 335 4.98 25.51 -8.23
N ASP A 336 4.63 26.76 -7.90
CA ASP A 336 5.57 27.72 -7.31
C ASP A 336 5.63 27.50 -5.80
N ALA A 337 6.76 26.97 -5.33
CA ALA A 337 7.01 26.71 -3.90
C ALA A 337 8.46 27.04 -3.52
N GLY A 338 8.61 27.69 -2.37
CA GLY A 338 9.94 28.11 -1.86
C GLY A 338 10.80 26.93 -1.40
N HIS A 339 10.21 25.85 -0.88
CA HIS A 339 10.90 24.65 -0.41
C HIS A 339 10.06 23.40 -0.59
N ILE A 340 10.69 22.26 -0.88
CA ILE A 340 10.01 20.98 -1.08
C ILE A 340 10.30 20.05 0.09
N VAL A 341 9.26 19.44 0.65
CA VAL A 341 9.36 18.32 1.58
C VAL A 341 8.91 17.04 0.85
N TYR A 342 9.86 16.18 0.52
CA TYR A 342 9.61 15.00 -0.30
C TYR A 342 9.58 13.73 0.55
N THR A 343 8.46 12.98 0.50
CA THR A 343 8.28 11.74 1.27
C THR A 343 8.16 10.48 0.42
N GLY A 344 8.19 10.62 -0.90
CA GLY A 344 8.15 9.53 -1.87
C GLY A 344 9.47 8.77 -1.97
N PRO A 345 9.56 7.75 -2.85
CA PRO A 345 10.80 7.02 -3.09
C PRO A 345 11.91 7.95 -3.58
N ILE A 346 13.07 7.93 -2.91
CA ILE A 346 14.18 8.83 -3.22
C ILE A 346 14.74 8.60 -4.64
N ASP A 347 14.79 7.35 -5.08
CA ASP A 347 15.24 6.97 -6.42
C ASP A 347 14.31 7.53 -7.52
N GLU A 348 13.01 7.61 -7.24
CA GLU A 348 12.00 8.19 -8.12
C GLU A 348 12.17 9.70 -8.27
N TYR A 349 12.54 10.40 -7.17
CA TYR A 349 12.85 11.84 -7.22
C TYR A 349 14.01 12.14 -8.18
N PHE A 350 15.02 11.28 -8.21
CA PHE A 350 16.20 11.42 -9.08
C PHE A 350 16.09 10.61 -10.38
N ASP A 351 14.86 10.33 -10.87
CA ASP A 351 14.59 9.65 -12.13
C ASP A 351 15.35 8.32 -12.29
N PHE A 352 15.48 7.58 -11.18
CA PHE A 352 16.19 6.29 -11.13
C PHE A 352 17.65 6.33 -11.64
N ARG A 353 18.32 7.44 -11.49
CA ARG A 353 19.66 7.73 -12.04
C ARG A 353 20.70 6.64 -11.78
N PHE A 354 20.60 5.97 -10.64
CA PHE A 354 21.50 4.87 -10.24
C PHE A 354 20.83 3.50 -10.32
N GLY A 355 19.62 3.42 -10.84
CA GLY A 355 18.77 2.24 -10.83
C GLY A 355 17.74 2.27 -9.71
N LYS A 356 16.73 1.39 -9.81
CA LYS A 356 15.66 1.31 -8.83
C LYS A 356 16.12 0.71 -7.51
N LEU A 357 15.72 1.31 -6.40
CA LEU A 357 15.86 0.72 -5.07
C LEU A 357 14.87 -0.45 -4.92
N PRO A 358 15.31 -1.62 -4.49
CA PRO A 358 14.44 -2.78 -4.33
C PRO A 358 13.50 -2.63 -3.13
N TYR A 359 12.21 -2.89 -3.36
CA TYR A 359 11.18 -2.94 -2.33
C TYR A 359 10.38 -4.23 -2.41
N ARG A 360 9.80 -4.65 -1.29
CA ARG A 360 8.70 -5.60 -1.28
C ARG A 360 7.38 -4.86 -1.33
N SER A 361 6.45 -5.45 -2.04
CA SER A 361 5.08 -5.00 -2.15
C SER A 361 4.12 -5.96 -1.48
N LEU A 362 2.88 -5.53 -1.32
CA LEU A 362 1.78 -6.33 -0.76
C LEU A 362 0.55 -6.18 -1.64
N ARG A 363 -0.21 -7.27 -1.77
CA ARG A 363 -1.57 -7.28 -2.28
C ARG A 363 -2.51 -7.63 -1.14
N PHE A 364 -3.53 -6.82 -0.98
CA PHE A 364 -4.55 -7.00 0.04
C PHE A 364 -5.84 -7.51 -0.61
N GLU A 365 -6.46 -8.49 0.02
CA GLU A 365 -7.76 -9.00 -0.39
C GLU A 365 -8.71 -8.86 0.79
N HIS A 366 -9.67 -7.94 0.64
CA HIS A 366 -10.68 -7.65 1.65
C HIS A 366 -11.89 -8.55 1.43
N ARG A 367 -12.42 -9.12 2.52
CA ARG A 367 -13.63 -9.96 2.50
C ARG A 367 -14.48 -9.65 3.71
N THR A 368 -15.79 -9.59 3.51
CA THR A 368 -16.74 -9.50 4.62
C THR A 368 -17.42 -10.86 4.79
N GLU A 369 -17.38 -11.38 6.00
CA GLU A 369 -17.95 -12.66 6.38
C GLU A 369 -19.27 -12.48 7.15
N ASP A 370 -20.22 -13.35 6.87
CA ASP A 370 -21.55 -13.33 7.51
C ASP A 370 -21.52 -14.09 8.86
N LYS A 371 -20.65 -13.63 9.75
CA LYS A 371 -20.47 -14.12 11.12
C LYS A 371 -19.95 -13.00 12.01
N GLU A 372 -20.26 -13.09 13.30
CA GLU A 372 -19.87 -12.08 14.27
C GLU A 372 -18.34 -12.03 14.49
N GLN A 373 -17.67 -13.18 14.49
CA GLN A 373 -16.23 -13.29 14.71
C GLN A 373 -15.64 -14.40 13.86
N PHE A 374 -14.47 -14.17 13.28
CA PHE A 374 -13.74 -15.14 12.47
C PHE A 374 -12.61 -15.82 13.23
N GLN A 375 -11.81 -15.04 13.96
CA GLN A 375 -10.63 -15.47 14.68
C GLN A 375 -10.56 -14.86 16.07
N PRO A 376 -9.81 -15.46 17.03
CA PRO A 376 -9.83 -15.03 18.43
C PRO A 376 -9.06 -13.73 18.69
N VAL A 377 -8.20 -13.28 17.77
CA VAL A 377 -7.38 -12.07 17.87
C VAL A 377 -7.38 -11.30 16.56
N ALA A 378 -6.88 -10.07 16.58
CA ALA A 378 -6.85 -9.21 15.39
C ALA A 378 -6.03 -9.80 14.23
N VAL A 379 -4.91 -10.46 14.52
CA VAL A 379 -4.00 -10.97 13.48
C VAL A 379 -3.62 -12.42 13.76
N VAL A 380 -3.81 -13.27 12.76
CA VAL A 380 -3.28 -14.64 12.73
C VAL A 380 -2.27 -14.75 11.59
N ASN A 381 -1.05 -15.13 11.92
CA ASN A 381 0.03 -15.39 10.96
C ASN A 381 -0.02 -16.85 10.48
N TYR A 382 0.31 -17.04 9.22
CA TYR A 382 0.37 -18.34 8.55
C TYR A 382 1.80 -18.60 8.06
N PRO A 383 2.69 -19.16 8.88
CA PRO A 383 4.09 -19.37 8.49
C PRO A 383 4.28 -20.49 7.46
N HIS A 384 3.37 -21.46 7.37
CA HIS A 384 3.52 -22.59 6.47
C HIS A 384 3.66 -22.16 5.00
N PRO A 385 4.62 -22.72 4.23
CA PRO A 385 4.89 -22.31 2.86
C PRO A 385 3.75 -22.56 1.89
N ASP A 386 2.92 -23.58 2.11
CA ASP A 386 1.78 -23.93 1.24
C ASP A 386 0.61 -22.93 1.38
N VAL A 387 0.59 -22.11 2.42
CA VAL A 387 -0.40 -21.04 2.58
C VAL A 387 0.09 -19.80 1.84
N PRO A 388 -0.64 -19.31 0.82
CA PRO A 388 -0.12 -18.26 -0.07
C PRO A 388 -0.06 -16.85 0.54
N TYR A 389 -0.82 -16.60 1.61
CA TYR A 389 -0.80 -15.35 2.36
C TYR A 389 0.06 -15.47 3.62
N THR A 390 0.49 -14.34 4.14
CA THR A 390 1.28 -14.30 5.38
C THR A 390 0.42 -14.17 6.62
N ARG A 391 -0.71 -13.48 6.52
CA ARG A 391 -1.61 -13.25 7.66
C ARG A 391 -3.04 -12.94 7.23
N ILE A 392 -3.96 -13.12 8.18
CA ILE A 392 -5.33 -12.64 8.11
C ILE A 392 -5.53 -11.63 9.24
N THR A 393 -6.11 -10.48 8.92
CA THR A 393 -6.48 -9.45 9.90
C THR A 393 -7.99 -9.37 10.02
N GLU A 394 -8.52 -9.39 11.26
CA GLU A 394 -9.92 -9.11 11.59
C GLU A 394 -10.02 -7.76 12.30
N TYR A 395 -10.65 -6.79 11.66
CA TYR A 395 -10.58 -5.39 12.09
C TYR A 395 -11.40 -5.04 13.32
N LYS A 396 -12.48 -5.77 13.63
CA LYS A 396 -13.29 -5.48 14.83
C LYS A 396 -12.49 -5.52 16.13
N HIS A 397 -11.49 -6.37 16.19
CA HIS A 397 -10.55 -6.38 17.33
C HIS A 397 -9.75 -5.08 17.43
N LEU A 398 -9.31 -4.52 16.28
CA LEU A 398 -8.55 -3.27 16.23
C LEU A 398 -9.42 -2.05 16.52
N THR A 399 -10.60 -2.00 15.92
CA THR A 399 -11.49 -0.82 15.95
C THR A 399 -12.45 -0.82 17.15
N GLY A 400 -12.67 -1.97 17.78
CA GLY A 400 -13.64 -2.14 18.87
C GLY A 400 -15.11 -2.09 18.42
N GLN A 401 -15.37 -2.14 17.09
CA GLN A 401 -16.73 -2.12 16.56
C GLN A 401 -17.49 -3.39 16.90
N ARG A 402 -18.79 -3.24 17.19
CA ARG A 402 -19.74 -4.35 17.36
C ARG A 402 -20.61 -4.43 16.13
N HIS A 403 -20.63 -5.60 15.47
CA HIS A 403 -21.40 -5.83 14.27
C HIS A 403 -21.66 -7.33 14.09
N ALA A 404 -22.82 -7.71 13.51
CA ALA A 404 -23.17 -9.10 13.25
C ALA A 404 -22.29 -9.77 12.19
N ARG A 405 -21.67 -8.97 11.30
CA ARG A 405 -20.71 -9.40 10.29
C ARG A 405 -19.29 -8.99 10.70
N THR A 406 -18.29 -9.58 10.06
CA THR A 406 -16.89 -9.19 10.29
C THR A 406 -16.14 -9.04 8.98
N SER A 407 -15.16 -8.13 8.94
CA SER A 407 -14.35 -7.87 7.76
C SER A 407 -12.91 -8.27 7.99
N LEU A 408 -12.37 -8.95 7.01
CA LEU A 408 -11.05 -9.57 7.02
C LEU A 408 -10.19 -9.00 5.90
N THR A 409 -8.89 -8.98 6.12
CA THR A 409 -7.91 -8.77 5.06
C THR A 409 -6.91 -9.91 5.02
N TYR A 410 -6.78 -10.53 3.85
CA TYR A 410 -5.73 -11.47 3.52
C TYR A 410 -4.56 -10.72 2.90
N GLU A 411 -3.36 -10.92 3.43
CA GLU A 411 -2.15 -10.21 3.00
C GLU A 411 -1.22 -11.12 2.20
N TYR A 412 -1.03 -10.80 0.93
CA TYR A 412 -0.18 -11.54 -0.01
C TYR A 412 1.07 -10.73 -0.33
N PRO A 413 2.26 -11.22 0.03
CA PRO A 413 3.51 -10.57 -0.37
C PRO A 413 3.72 -10.64 -1.88
N SER A 414 4.28 -9.58 -2.44
CA SER A 414 4.52 -9.43 -3.87
C SER A 414 5.89 -8.79 -4.14
N ALA A 415 6.49 -9.16 -5.27
CA ALA A 415 7.68 -8.48 -5.79
C ALA A 415 7.33 -7.25 -6.65
N ARG A 416 6.04 -7.05 -6.97
CA ARG A 416 5.55 -5.97 -7.84
C ARG A 416 4.42 -5.23 -7.17
N GLY A 417 4.33 -3.93 -7.39
CA GLY A 417 3.32 -3.04 -6.82
C GLY A 417 3.93 -1.86 -6.11
N ASP A 418 3.14 -1.19 -5.29
CA ASP A 418 3.59 -0.08 -4.46
C ASP A 418 4.71 -0.50 -3.49
N PRO A 419 5.66 0.39 -3.19
CA PRO A 419 6.75 0.10 -2.27
C PRO A 419 6.27 0.13 -0.82
N TYR A 420 6.26 -1.03 -0.14
CA TYR A 420 5.91 -1.12 1.29
C TYR A 420 7.14 -1.27 2.18
N TYR A 421 8.07 -2.15 1.81
CA TYR A 421 9.23 -2.48 2.66
C TYR A 421 10.53 -2.39 1.87
N PRO A 422 11.46 -1.52 2.24
CA PRO A 422 12.84 -1.56 1.74
C PRO A 422 13.46 -2.93 2.02
N ILE A 423 14.13 -3.52 1.05
CA ILE A 423 14.78 -4.83 1.23
C ILE A 423 16.14 -4.60 1.90
N PRO A 424 16.35 -5.05 3.16
CA PRO A 424 17.56 -4.76 3.94
C PRO A 424 18.71 -5.68 3.54
N ARG A 425 19.42 -5.30 2.48
CA ARG A 425 20.66 -5.95 2.00
C ARG A 425 21.78 -4.93 1.89
N PRO A 426 23.05 -5.33 2.11
CA PRO A 426 24.19 -4.42 2.02
C PRO A 426 24.31 -3.70 0.67
N GLU A 427 24.06 -4.40 -0.45
CA GLU A 427 24.07 -3.82 -1.79
C GLU A 427 23.00 -2.76 -1.99
N ASN A 428 21.81 -2.96 -1.41
CA ASN A 428 20.71 -1.99 -1.48
C ASN A 428 21.02 -0.74 -0.64
N GLN A 429 21.65 -0.92 0.52
CA GLN A 429 22.13 0.18 1.35
C GLN A 429 23.25 0.96 0.66
N ALA A 430 24.14 0.28 -0.05
CA ALA A 430 25.18 0.94 -0.86
C ALA A 430 24.56 1.76 -2.01
N LEU A 431 23.53 1.24 -2.67
CA LEU A 431 22.79 1.96 -3.70
C LEU A 431 22.07 3.18 -3.10
N PHE A 432 21.39 3.00 -1.95
CA PHE A 432 20.72 4.09 -1.26
C PHE A 432 21.69 5.22 -0.88
N LYS A 433 22.89 4.92 -0.38
CA LYS A 433 23.90 5.94 -0.04
C LYS A 433 24.28 6.84 -1.20
N ARG A 434 24.22 6.32 -2.45
CA ARG A 434 24.45 7.15 -3.64
C ARG A 434 23.33 8.18 -3.84
N TYR A 435 22.06 7.80 -3.56
CA TYR A 435 20.92 8.70 -3.59
C TYR A 435 20.94 9.68 -2.41
N GLU A 436 21.32 9.22 -1.22
CA GLU A 436 21.48 10.05 -0.03
C GLU A 436 22.48 11.18 -0.28
N ALA A 437 23.64 10.88 -0.91
CA ALA A 437 24.62 11.88 -1.29
C ALA A 437 24.07 12.93 -2.30
N LEU A 438 23.18 12.51 -3.22
CA LEU A 438 22.50 13.48 -4.09
C LEU A 438 21.50 14.33 -3.32
N ALA A 439 20.75 13.73 -2.41
CA ALA A 439 19.77 14.42 -1.58
C ALA A 439 20.45 15.48 -0.70
N ASP A 440 21.57 15.14 -0.08
CA ASP A 440 22.37 16.06 0.74
C ASP A 440 22.92 17.26 -0.07
N ALA A 441 23.17 17.06 -1.35
CA ALA A 441 23.65 18.11 -2.26
C ALA A 441 22.49 18.93 -2.91
N THR A 442 21.24 18.51 -2.72
CA THR A 442 20.07 19.16 -3.35
C THR A 442 19.54 20.28 -2.45
N ALA A 443 19.76 21.52 -2.85
CA ALA A 443 19.25 22.68 -2.12
C ALA A 443 17.72 22.81 -2.30
N GLY A 444 17.04 23.34 -1.28
CA GLY A 444 15.59 23.62 -1.35
C GLY A 444 14.71 22.37 -1.21
N VAL A 445 15.26 21.20 -0.86
CA VAL A 445 14.50 19.96 -0.68
C VAL A 445 14.87 19.28 0.63
N THR A 446 13.86 18.83 1.37
CA THR A 446 14.01 18.00 2.56
C THR A 446 13.42 16.61 2.30
N PHE A 447 14.23 15.57 2.40
CA PHE A 447 13.80 14.18 2.26
C PHE A 447 13.46 13.60 3.63
N VAL A 448 12.22 13.10 3.81
CA VAL A 448 11.72 12.59 5.09
C VAL A 448 10.72 11.45 4.88
N GLY A 449 10.67 10.51 5.82
CA GLY A 449 9.78 9.35 5.76
C GLY A 449 10.45 8.09 5.25
N ARG A 450 9.70 6.98 5.29
CA ARG A 450 10.22 5.63 5.03
C ARG A 450 10.83 5.47 3.63
N LEU A 451 10.17 5.99 2.61
CA LEU A 451 10.56 5.81 1.22
C LEU A 451 11.72 6.76 0.85
N ALA A 452 11.65 7.99 1.32
CA ALA A 452 12.69 8.99 1.06
C ALA A 452 14.01 8.68 1.77
N THR A 453 13.99 7.93 2.87
CA THR A 453 15.18 7.54 3.63
C THR A 453 15.52 6.05 3.54
N TYR A 454 14.78 5.30 2.71
CA TYR A 454 14.99 3.86 2.48
C TYR A 454 15.14 3.06 3.78
N ARG A 455 14.28 3.34 4.78
CA ARG A 455 14.33 2.67 6.10
C ARG A 455 12.99 2.09 6.48
N TYR A 456 13.06 0.99 7.23
CA TYR A 456 11.89 0.37 7.82
C TYR A 456 11.58 1.04 9.16
N TYR A 457 10.61 1.96 9.15
CA TYR A 457 10.15 2.67 10.35
C TYR A 457 8.74 2.22 10.76
N ASN A 458 8.49 2.15 12.07
CA ASN A 458 7.15 2.16 12.63
C ASN A 458 6.52 3.57 12.54
N MET A 459 5.21 3.67 12.76
CA MET A 459 4.49 4.96 12.62
C MET A 459 5.05 6.05 13.56
N ASP A 460 5.31 5.70 14.82
CA ASP A 460 5.89 6.61 15.80
C ASP A 460 7.27 7.14 15.37
N GLN A 461 8.11 6.28 14.82
CA GLN A 461 9.42 6.67 14.31
C GLN A 461 9.31 7.62 13.10
N VAL A 462 8.29 7.42 12.25
CA VAL A 462 8.01 8.34 11.13
C VAL A 462 7.56 9.71 11.67
N VAL A 463 6.68 9.74 12.67
CA VAL A 463 6.27 10.99 13.35
C VAL A 463 7.46 11.68 13.99
N GLY A 464 8.28 10.95 14.75
CA GLY A 464 9.49 11.48 15.36
C GLY A 464 10.48 12.06 14.37
N GLN A 465 10.66 11.37 13.22
CA GLN A 465 11.50 11.86 12.12
C GLN A 465 10.93 13.15 11.52
N ALA A 466 9.61 13.23 11.30
CA ALA A 466 8.94 14.41 10.76
C ALA A 466 9.07 15.62 11.71
N LEU A 467 8.87 15.42 13.01
CA LEU A 467 9.10 16.46 14.02
C LEU A 467 10.56 16.92 14.05
N SER A 468 11.51 16.00 13.88
CA SER A 468 12.94 16.34 13.79
C SER A 468 13.26 17.11 12.51
N ALA A 469 12.67 16.75 11.37
CA ALA A 469 12.82 17.47 10.11
C ALA A 469 12.28 18.91 10.23
N PHE A 470 11.09 19.07 10.82
CA PHE A 470 10.55 20.40 11.11
C PHE A 470 11.48 21.25 12.00
N ARG A 471 12.03 20.68 13.08
CA ARG A 471 12.98 21.42 13.95
C ARG A 471 14.22 21.89 13.20
N LYS A 472 14.71 21.12 12.21
CA LYS A 472 15.83 21.53 11.35
C LYS A 472 15.43 22.70 10.44
N LEU A 473 14.25 22.62 9.81
CA LEU A 473 13.72 23.71 8.98
C LEU A 473 13.49 24.99 9.80
N ASP A 474 12.97 24.87 11.02
CA ASP A 474 12.80 26.00 11.95
C ASP A 474 14.14 26.65 12.32
N ALA A 475 15.15 25.84 12.64
CA ALA A 475 16.50 26.36 12.96
C ALA A 475 17.13 27.08 11.75
N GLN A 476 16.98 26.53 10.54
CA GLN A 476 17.47 27.17 9.30
C GLN A 476 16.77 28.51 9.05
N ARG A 477 15.44 28.54 9.20
CA ARG A 477 14.66 29.79 9.07
C ARG A 477 15.10 30.84 10.06
N ARG A 478 15.27 30.49 11.34
CA ARG A 478 15.74 31.42 12.39
C ARG A 478 17.15 31.95 12.09
N ALA A 479 18.04 31.12 11.59
CA ALA A 479 19.38 31.51 11.21
C ALA A 479 19.38 32.49 10.02
N ALA A 480 18.47 32.31 9.04
CA ALA A 480 18.32 33.20 7.90
C ALA A 480 17.72 34.58 8.27
N VAL A 481 16.90 34.63 9.33
CA VAL A 481 16.25 35.87 9.81
C VAL A 481 17.12 36.61 10.87
N ALA A 482 18.11 35.93 11.47
CA ALA A 482 19.00 36.56 12.44
C ALA A 482 19.77 37.71 11.76
N PRO A 483 19.74 38.97 12.28
CA PRO A 483 20.43 40.08 11.67
C PRO A 483 21.93 39.79 11.63
N THR A 484 22.54 39.92 10.46
CA THR A 484 23.99 39.96 10.25
C THR A 484 24.59 41.25 10.89
N GLY A 485 24.37 41.40 12.18
CA GLY A 485 24.71 42.61 12.93
C GLY A 485 25.69 42.33 14.06
N SER A 486 26.97 42.17 13.71
CA SER A 486 28.06 42.45 14.65
C SER A 486 29.40 42.63 13.91
N ALA A 487 29.42 43.54 12.95
CA ALA A 487 30.68 43.95 12.34
C ALA A 487 30.77 45.47 12.09
N LEU A 488 30.15 46.27 12.97
CA LEU A 488 30.22 47.77 12.82
C LEU A 488 30.42 48.49 14.14
N PHE A 489 31.07 47.90 15.15
CA PHE A 489 31.55 48.62 16.34
C PHE A 489 32.98 48.21 16.74
N ALA A 490 33.93 48.36 15.83
CA ALA A 490 35.36 48.19 16.14
C ALA A 490 36.23 49.22 15.41
N GLU A 491 35.70 50.40 15.11
CA GLU A 491 36.51 51.53 14.59
C GLU A 491 35.97 52.86 15.09
N ALA A 492 36.10 53.13 16.40
CA ALA A 492 36.01 54.47 16.97
C ALA A 492 36.57 54.47 18.40
N ALA A 493 37.85 54.07 18.56
CA ALA A 493 38.62 54.35 19.75
C ALA A 493 40.14 54.31 19.41
N GLU A 494 40.61 55.35 18.68
CA GLU A 494 41.97 55.86 18.75
C GLU A 494 41.89 57.41 18.71
#